data_fd305cbc0f4e628466ee9c74b0508d47
#
_entry.id   fd305cbc0f4e628466ee9c74b0508d47
#
_cell.length_a   1.000
_cell.length_b   1.000
_cell.length_c   1.000
_cell.angle_alpha   90.00
_cell.angle_beta   90.00
_cell.angle_gamma   90.00
#
_symmetry.space_group_name_H-M   'P 1'
#
loop_
_entity.id
_entity.type
_entity.pdbx_description
1 polymer ?
#
loop_
_entity_poly.entity_id
_entity_poly.type
_entity_poly.pdbx_seq_one_letter_code
_entity_poly.pdbx_strand_id
1 'polypeptide(L)'
;LWNGRLYDELLFEPVNEATDAFELLDVTIGINFHWERKEDQRFLGSLKIIVENKKLTGINVIHVEDYLTSVISSEMSATASLELLEAHAVISRSWLLAQIHKNKEITETQTEYSAFTQTDEELIRWYDREDHTRFDVCADDHCQRYQGITRASTEIVKQAIAATRGQVLTSDGKICDARFSKCCGGAFEEFQYCWEDVKYPYLLKQRDFRIFSSKFNDLSFENTLSGSGLPDLTDEQEAETWIRTSPPAFCNTTDKKVLSQVLNNYDQETTDFYRWKIIYTQEELSALILKRSGIDYGQIIDLV
;
A
#
# COMPACT_ATOMS: atom_id res chain seq x y z
N LEU A 1 -7.29 26.69 19.71
CA LEU A 1 -8.26 27.63 20.22
C LEU A 1 -9.56 27.50 19.43
N TRP A 2 -10.67 27.16 20.09
CA TRP A 2 -11.99 27.09 19.48
C TRP A 2 -12.96 27.96 20.26
N ASN A 3 -13.67 28.85 19.57
CA ASN A 3 -14.61 29.81 20.22
C ASN A 3 -14.03 30.53 21.44
N GLY A 4 -12.75 30.95 21.36
CA GLY A 4 -12.06 31.66 22.44
C GLY A 4 -11.57 30.81 23.60
N ARG A 5 -11.70 29.47 23.55
CA ARG A 5 -11.23 28.54 24.59
C ARG A 5 -10.11 27.65 24.06
N LEU A 6 -9.21 27.28 24.96
CA LEU A 6 -8.13 26.31 24.68
C LEU A 6 -8.63 24.89 24.92
N TYR A 7 -8.26 23.98 24.01
CA TYR A 7 -8.55 22.56 24.10
C TYR A 7 -7.30 21.79 23.65
N ASP A 8 -7.08 20.63 24.24
CA ASP A 8 -6.05 19.69 23.81
C ASP A 8 -6.56 18.81 22.66
N GLU A 9 -7.86 18.53 22.68
CA GLU A 9 -8.56 17.83 21.60
C GLU A 9 -9.98 18.36 21.40
N LEU A 10 -10.51 18.18 20.21
CA LEU A 10 -11.89 18.47 19.83
C LEU A 10 -12.45 17.29 19.02
N LEU A 11 -13.70 16.93 19.29
CA LEU A 11 -14.45 15.95 18.53
C LEU A 11 -15.71 16.61 17.97
N PHE A 12 -15.89 16.51 16.65
CA PHE A 12 -17.09 16.95 15.94
C PHE A 12 -17.79 15.71 15.42
N GLU A 13 -18.98 15.47 15.89
CA GLU A 13 -19.78 14.30 15.51
C GLU A 13 -20.90 14.72 14.54
N PRO A 14 -21.20 13.90 13.52
CA PRO A 14 -22.33 14.14 12.64
C PRO A 14 -23.65 14.00 13.42
N VAL A 15 -24.65 14.80 13.07
CA VAL A 15 -26.02 14.61 13.56
C VAL A 15 -26.69 13.46 12.80
N ASN A 16 -26.38 13.35 11.51
CA ASN A 16 -26.82 12.25 10.66
C ASN A 16 -25.59 11.62 9.98
N GLU A 17 -25.20 10.44 10.45
CA GLU A 17 -24.00 9.72 9.96
C GLU A 17 -24.03 9.42 8.44
N ALA A 18 -25.23 9.28 7.86
CA ALA A 18 -25.36 8.96 6.44
C ALA A 18 -25.19 10.16 5.51
N THR A 19 -25.39 11.38 6.01
CA THR A 19 -25.45 12.58 5.16
C THR A 19 -24.52 13.70 5.57
N ASP A 20 -24.23 13.82 6.86
CA ASP A 20 -23.40 14.90 7.35
C ASP A 20 -21.92 14.60 7.06
N ALA A 21 -21.25 15.59 6.54
CA ALA A 21 -19.86 15.48 6.12
C ALA A 21 -19.08 16.73 6.55
N PHE A 22 -17.81 16.57 6.82
CA PHE A 22 -16.89 17.69 6.97
C PHE A 22 -15.94 17.76 5.76
N GLU A 23 -15.33 18.92 5.58
CA GLU A 23 -14.41 19.17 4.48
C GLU A 23 -13.07 19.68 5.01
N LEU A 24 -11.99 19.14 4.48
CA LEU A 24 -10.65 19.64 4.68
C LEU A 24 -10.19 20.31 3.38
N LEU A 25 -9.81 21.59 3.48
CA LEU A 25 -9.41 22.38 2.32
C LEU A 25 -7.91 22.27 2.07
N ASP A 26 -7.52 22.36 0.79
CA ASP A 26 -6.10 22.37 0.36
C ASP A 26 -5.28 21.16 0.87
N VAL A 27 -5.87 19.97 0.96
CA VAL A 27 -5.14 18.76 1.37
C VAL A 27 -4.12 18.41 0.30
N THR A 28 -2.85 18.30 0.69
CA THR A 28 -1.79 17.84 -0.22
C THR A 28 -1.88 16.31 -0.34
N ILE A 29 -2.03 15.82 -1.56
CA ILE A 29 -2.06 14.39 -1.88
C ILE A 29 -0.92 14.04 -2.82
N GLY A 30 -0.44 12.78 -2.78
CA GLY A 30 0.70 12.32 -3.57
C GLY A 30 2.00 13.01 -3.16
N ILE A 31 2.23 13.14 -1.86
CA ILE A 31 3.39 13.85 -1.31
C ILE A 31 4.69 13.25 -1.85
N ASN A 32 5.54 14.07 -2.45
CA ASN A 32 6.79 13.72 -3.13
C ASN A 32 6.64 12.86 -4.41
N PHE A 33 5.44 12.63 -4.91
CA PHE A 33 5.21 12.01 -6.21
C PHE A 33 5.08 13.05 -7.33
N HIS A 34 5.28 12.63 -8.58
CA HIS A 34 5.15 13.51 -9.76
C HIS A 34 3.72 14.08 -9.95
N TRP A 35 2.73 13.47 -9.31
CA TRP A 35 1.32 13.88 -9.35
C TRP A 35 0.88 14.60 -8.07
N GLU A 36 1.81 15.07 -7.22
CA GLU A 36 1.50 15.87 -6.02
C GLU A 36 0.63 17.07 -6.39
N ARG A 37 -0.47 17.23 -5.68
CA ARG A 37 -1.39 18.35 -5.84
C ARG A 37 -2.16 18.62 -4.57
N LYS A 38 -2.92 19.73 -4.57
CA LYS A 38 -3.86 20.05 -3.51
C LYS A 38 -5.28 19.78 -3.97
N GLU A 39 -6.06 19.18 -3.10
CA GLU A 39 -7.49 18.94 -3.31
C GLU A 39 -8.29 19.26 -2.03
N ASP A 40 -9.51 19.77 -2.19
CA ASP A 40 -10.48 19.83 -1.11
C ASP A 40 -11.10 18.43 -0.96
N GLN A 41 -11.08 17.92 0.27
CA GLN A 41 -11.53 16.56 0.54
C GLN A 41 -12.68 16.55 1.54
N ARG A 42 -13.71 15.76 1.25
CA ARG A 42 -14.91 15.59 2.07
C ARG A 42 -14.98 14.21 2.67
N PHE A 43 -15.41 14.15 3.94
CA PHE A 43 -15.41 12.95 4.73
C PHE A 43 -16.74 12.78 5.47
N LEU A 44 -17.25 11.55 5.52
CA LEU A 44 -18.29 11.12 6.44
C LEU A 44 -17.68 10.78 7.81
N GLY A 45 -18.54 10.52 8.79
CA GLY A 45 -18.10 10.17 10.14
C GLY A 45 -17.69 11.39 10.96
N SER A 46 -16.98 11.17 12.06
CA SER A 46 -16.59 12.24 12.99
C SER A 46 -15.21 12.78 12.67
N LEU A 47 -15.00 14.07 12.94
CA LEU A 47 -13.70 14.73 12.89
C LEU A 47 -13.16 14.93 14.31
N LYS A 48 -12.07 14.23 14.62
CA LYS A 48 -11.29 14.49 15.83
C LYS A 48 -10.06 15.32 15.48
N ILE A 49 -9.82 16.41 16.20
CA ILE A 49 -8.62 17.25 16.06
C ILE A 49 -7.82 17.15 17.34
N ILE A 50 -6.55 16.79 17.23
CA ILE A 50 -5.60 16.73 18.34
C ILE A 50 -4.43 17.69 18.10
N VAL A 51 -3.73 18.05 19.17
CA VAL A 51 -2.48 18.81 19.10
C VAL A 51 -1.32 17.86 19.29
N GLU A 52 -0.44 17.79 18.32
CA GLU A 52 0.76 16.97 18.35
C GLU A 52 1.96 17.78 17.81
N ASN A 53 3.06 17.80 18.55
CA ASN A 53 4.28 18.53 18.17
C ASN A 53 4.02 20.00 17.76
N LYS A 54 3.11 20.68 18.44
CA LYS A 54 2.65 22.03 18.15
C LYS A 54 1.95 22.21 16.79
N LYS A 55 1.49 21.12 16.19
CA LYS A 55 0.68 21.09 14.97
C LYS A 55 -0.68 20.48 15.28
N LEU A 56 -1.63 20.71 14.40
CA LEU A 56 -2.93 20.08 14.46
C LEU A 56 -2.91 18.81 13.60
N THR A 57 -3.39 17.71 14.16
CA THR A 57 -3.64 16.47 13.43
C THR A 57 -5.14 16.24 13.36
N GLY A 58 -5.68 16.15 12.16
CA GLY A 58 -7.07 15.78 11.89
C GLY A 58 -7.22 14.28 11.76
N ILE A 59 -8.12 13.68 12.52
CA ILE A 59 -8.40 12.24 12.50
C ILE A 59 -9.86 12.06 12.13
N ASN A 60 -10.11 11.30 11.06
CA ASN A 60 -11.46 10.88 10.71
C ASN A 60 -11.81 9.59 11.44
N VAL A 61 -12.86 9.62 12.24
CA VAL A 61 -13.41 8.44 12.93
C VAL A 61 -14.58 7.93 12.11
N ILE A 62 -14.44 6.74 11.54
CA ILE A 62 -15.39 6.22 10.55
C ILE A 62 -15.52 4.70 10.65
N HIS A 63 -16.64 4.15 10.21
CA HIS A 63 -16.86 2.72 10.09
C HIS A 63 -15.93 2.08 9.05
N VAL A 64 -15.43 0.86 9.33
CA VAL A 64 -14.53 0.10 8.44
C VAL A 64 -15.08 -0.02 7.02
N GLU A 65 -16.37 -0.34 6.86
CA GLU A 65 -16.96 -0.53 5.52
C GLU A 65 -17.07 0.78 4.74
N ASP A 66 -17.31 1.91 5.42
CA ASP A 66 -17.33 3.22 4.77
C ASP A 66 -15.91 3.70 4.43
N TYR A 67 -14.93 3.44 5.29
CA TYR A 67 -13.51 3.63 4.99
C TYR A 67 -13.10 2.85 3.75
N LEU A 68 -13.43 1.55 3.66
CA LEU A 68 -13.09 0.70 2.53
C LEU A 68 -13.77 1.13 1.23
N THR A 69 -14.97 1.70 1.28
CA THR A 69 -15.65 2.27 0.12
C THR A 69 -14.79 3.36 -0.55
N SER A 70 -14.15 4.20 0.27
CA SER A 70 -13.20 5.20 -0.22
C SER A 70 -11.90 4.56 -0.72
N VAL A 71 -11.31 3.64 0.05
CA VAL A 71 -10.04 2.99 -0.30
C VAL A 71 -10.10 2.30 -1.66
N ILE A 72 -11.06 1.40 -1.89
CA ILE A 72 -11.15 0.67 -3.15
C ILE A 72 -11.49 1.55 -4.35
N SER A 73 -12.02 2.75 -4.10
CA SER A 73 -12.27 3.77 -5.13
C SER A 73 -11.06 4.68 -5.38
N SER A 74 -10.10 4.71 -4.44
CA SER A 74 -8.92 5.58 -4.49
C SER A 74 -7.67 4.82 -4.94
N GLU A 75 -7.52 3.57 -4.51
CA GLU A 75 -6.41 2.70 -4.90
C GLU A 75 -6.56 2.16 -6.32
N MET A 76 -7.76 1.72 -6.67
CA MET A 76 -8.12 1.23 -8.00
C MET A 76 -9.18 2.12 -8.64
N SER A 77 -9.46 1.91 -9.92
CA SER A 77 -10.58 2.59 -10.55
C SER A 77 -11.91 2.10 -9.99
N ALA A 78 -12.77 3.03 -9.61
CA ALA A 78 -14.14 2.73 -9.18
C ALA A 78 -15.02 2.13 -10.30
N THR A 79 -14.49 2.02 -11.53
CA THR A 79 -15.14 1.40 -12.70
C THR A 79 -14.58 0.02 -13.04
N ALA A 80 -13.74 -0.54 -12.18
CA ALA A 80 -13.23 -1.90 -12.31
C ALA A 80 -14.37 -2.94 -12.25
N SER A 81 -14.08 -4.19 -12.66
CA SER A 81 -15.09 -5.24 -12.57
C SER A 81 -15.50 -5.53 -11.13
N LEU A 82 -16.71 -6.04 -10.94
CA LEU A 82 -17.23 -6.38 -9.61
C LEU A 82 -16.30 -7.35 -8.89
N GLU A 83 -15.82 -8.39 -9.58
CA GLU A 83 -14.95 -9.42 -9.02
C GLU A 83 -13.61 -8.84 -8.54
N LEU A 84 -13.03 -7.90 -9.28
CA LEU A 84 -11.80 -7.22 -8.87
C LEU A 84 -12.04 -6.36 -7.63
N LEU A 85 -13.15 -5.62 -7.60
CA LEU A 85 -13.51 -4.77 -6.46
C LEU A 85 -13.85 -5.60 -5.22
N GLU A 86 -14.52 -6.74 -5.36
CA GLU A 86 -14.77 -7.69 -4.28
C GLU A 86 -13.47 -8.26 -3.71
N ALA A 87 -12.58 -8.74 -4.57
CA ALA A 87 -11.26 -9.23 -4.14
C ALA A 87 -10.46 -8.13 -3.43
N HIS A 88 -10.44 -6.93 -3.99
CA HIS A 88 -9.74 -5.79 -3.39
C HIS A 88 -10.35 -5.37 -2.04
N ALA A 89 -11.67 -5.40 -1.90
CA ALA A 89 -12.34 -5.12 -0.62
C ALA A 89 -11.93 -6.12 0.48
N VAL A 90 -11.86 -7.42 0.17
CA VAL A 90 -11.41 -8.46 1.12
C VAL A 90 -9.94 -8.28 1.49
N ILE A 91 -9.08 -8.01 0.52
CA ILE A 91 -7.65 -7.78 0.73
C ILE A 91 -7.43 -6.52 1.59
N SER A 92 -8.04 -5.39 1.22
CA SER A 92 -7.89 -4.12 1.94
C SER A 92 -8.42 -4.19 3.37
N ARG A 93 -9.55 -4.90 3.58
CA ARG A 93 -10.11 -5.13 4.92
C ARG A 93 -9.18 -5.99 5.76
N SER A 94 -8.61 -7.03 5.18
CA SER A 94 -7.67 -7.91 5.87
C SER A 94 -6.43 -7.15 6.31
N TRP A 95 -5.82 -6.39 5.41
CA TRP A 95 -4.68 -5.55 5.72
C TRP A 95 -4.99 -4.55 6.84
N LEU A 96 -6.07 -3.78 6.73
CA LEU A 96 -6.48 -2.79 7.73
C LEU A 96 -6.61 -3.42 9.12
N LEU A 97 -7.37 -4.52 9.23
CA LEU A 97 -7.59 -5.17 10.51
C LEU A 97 -6.33 -5.80 11.07
N ALA A 98 -5.44 -6.33 10.21
CA ALA A 98 -4.14 -6.82 10.65
C ALA A 98 -3.28 -5.69 11.23
N GLN A 99 -3.25 -4.49 10.61
CA GLN A 99 -2.53 -3.32 11.14
C GLN A 99 -3.11 -2.86 12.49
N ILE A 100 -4.44 -2.77 12.61
CA ILE A 100 -5.10 -2.39 13.87
C ILE A 100 -4.74 -3.39 14.99
N HIS A 101 -4.75 -4.70 14.71
CA HIS A 101 -4.36 -5.72 15.68
C HIS A 101 -2.88 -5.60 16.05
N LYS A 102 -2.00 -5.42 15.08
CA LYS A 102 -0.56 -5.25 15.30
C LYS A 102 -0.27 -4.03 16.17
N ASN A 103 -0.89 -2.89 15.89
CA ASN A 103 -0.72 -1.66 16.67
C ASN A 103 -1.18 -1.84 18.13
N LYS A 104 -2.24 -2.61 18.37
CA LYS A 104 -2.68 -2.96 19.72
C LYS A 104 -1.65 -3.84 20.44
N GLU A 105 -1.17 -4.90 19.79
CA GLU A 105 -0.14 -5.79 20.36
C GLU A 105 1.12 -5.00 20.72
N ILE A 106 1.63 -4.12 19.85
CA ILE A 106 2.79 -3.26 20.10
C ILE A 106 2.55 -2.37 21.32
N THR A 107 1.37 -1.75 21.40
CA THR A 107 1.02 -0.86 22.51
C THR A 107 0.92 -1.62 23.83
N GLU A 108 0.32 -2.80 23.84
CA GLU A 108 0.15 -3.65 25.03
C GLU A 108 1.47 -4.26 25.51
N THR A 109 2.34 -4.66 24.61
CA THR A 109 3.62 -5.33 24.93
C THR A 109 4.77 -4.35 25.13
N GLN A 110 4.59 -3.07 24.79
CA GLN A 110 5.65 -2.05 24.77
C GLN A 110 6.88 -2.49 23.98
N THR A 111 6.68 -3.30 22.97
CA THR A 111 7.75 -3.79 22.10
C THR A 111 8.23 -2.65 21.22
N GLU A 112 9.49 -2.24 21.39
CA GLU A 112 10.11 -1.32 20.44
C GLU A 112 10.48 -2.09 19.17
N TYR A 113 10.04 -1.57 18.04
CA TYR A 113 10.42 -2.09 16.74
C TYR A 113 11.67 -1.38 16.24
N SER A 114 12.67 -2.15 15.83
CA SER A 114 13.86 -1.58 15.19
C SER A 114 13.63 -1.46 13.68
N ALA A 115 13.63 -0.25 13.18
CA ALA A 115 13.57 0.02 11.73
C ALA A 115 14.90 -0.28 11.03
N PHE A 116 15.93 -0.71 11.75
CA PHE A 116 17.20 -1.11 11.16
C PHE A 116 17.94 -2.15 12.01
N THR A 117 18.74 -2.95 11.33
CA THR A 117 19.72 -3.85 11.94
C THR A 117 21.09 -3.49 11.42
N GLN A 118 22.06 -3.32 12.30
CA GLN A 118 23.45 -3.04 11.96
C GLN A 118 24.38 -4.06 12.58
N THR A 119 25.21 -4.65 11.75
CA THR A 119 26.35 -5.49 12.14
C THR A 119 27.64 -4.86 11.64
N ASP A 120 28.78 -5.51 11.82
CA ASP A 120 30.05 -5.03 11.27
C ASP A 120 30.11 -5.16 9.73
N GLU A 121 29.24 -5.99 9.14
CA GLU A 121 29.24 -6.33 7.70
C GLU A 121 28.00 -5.81 6.97
N GLU A 122 26.89 -5.60 7.68
CA GLU A 122 25.60 -5.28 7.07
C GLU A 122 24.88 -4.12 7.78
N LEU A 123 24.24 -3.27 6.99
CA LEU A 123 23.24 -2.31 7.45
C LEU A 123 21.94 -2.56 6.68
N ILE A 124 20.97 -3.18 7.35
CA ILE A 124 19.64 -3.40 6.80
C ILE A 124 18.70 -2.34 7.37
N ARG A 125 17.99 -1.63 6.50
CA ARG A 125 17.13 -0.51 6.87
C ARG A 125 15.81 -0.60 6.13
N TRP A 126 14.70 -0.66 6.88
CA TRP A 126 13.36 -0.48 6.32
C TRP A 126 13.00 1.00 6.42
N TYR A 127 13.11 1.71 5.29
CA TYR A 127 12.76 3.12 5.20
C TYR A 127 11.24 3.31 5.20
N ASP A 128 10.83 4.51 5.59
CA ASP A 128 9.44 4.98 5.53
C ASP A 128 8.46 4.14 6.39
N ARG A 129 8.95 3.36 7.36
CA ARG A 129 8.09 2.73 8.34
C ARG A 129 7.73 3.76 9.42
N GLU A 130 6.45 4.04 9.52
CA GLU A 130 5.88 4.88 10.55
C GLU A 130 4.84 4.09 11.35
N ASP A 131 5.07 3.90 12.65
CA ASP A 131 4.08 3.31 13.54
C ASP A 131 3.14 4.40 14.03
N HIS A 132 1.84 4.23 13.79
CA HIS A 132 0.83 5.17 14.21
C HIS A 132 0.35 4.85 15.63
N THR A 133 0.55 5.78 16.57
CA THR A 133 0.17 5.61 17.98
C THR A 133 -1.07 6.39 18.39
N ARG A 134 -1.50 7.33 17.54
CA ARG A 134 -2.62 8.25 17.85
C ARG A 134 -3.87 7.96 17.02
N PHE A 135 -3.74 7.18 15.96
CA PHE A 135 -4.80 6.75 15.04
C PHE A 135 -4.39 5.39 14.43
N ASP A 136 -5.34 4.68 13.86
CA ASP A 136 -5.09 3.31 13.36
C ASP A 136 -4.24 3.29 12.09
N VAL A 137 -4.55 4.16 11.12
CA VAL A 137 -3.88 4.26 9.82
C VAL A 137 -3.88 5.70 9.32
N CYS A 138 -2.86 6.10 8.54
CA CYS A 138 -2.88 7.39 7.84
C CYS A 138 -3.69 7.31 6.54
N ALA A 139 -3.91 8.48 5.92
CA ALA A 139 -4.69 8.59 4.68
C ALA A 139 -3.82 8.54 3.41
N ASP A 140 -2.51 8.36 3.54
CA ASP A 140 -1.52 8.42 2.47
C ASP A 140 -1.02 7.03 2.05
N ASP A 141 -0.22 7.00 1.00
CA ASP A 141 0.33 5.79 0.35
C ASP A 141 1.16 4.89 1.30
N HIS A 142 1.62 5.42 2.44
CA HIS A 142 2.25 4.62 3.50
C HIS A 142 1.31 3.53 4.05
N CYS A 143 0.02 3.83 4.19
CA CYS A 143 -1.01 2.88 4.61
C CYS A 143 -1.87 2.46 3.40
N GLN A 144 -3.04 3.03 3.30
CA GLN A 144 -3.94 2.87 2.16
C GLN A 144 -4.46 4.24 1.78
N ARG A 145 -4.51 4.52 0.48
CA ARG A 145 -5.01 5.80 -0.01
C ARG A 145 -6.48 5.98 0.35
N TYR A 146 -6.73 6.92 1.25
CA TYR A 146 -8.05 7.25 1.74
C TYR A 146 -8.37 8.72 1.45
N GLN A 147 -9.40 8.98 0.65
CA GLN A 147 -9.79 10.32 0.20
C GLN A 147 -11.25 10.66 0.55
N GLY A 148 -11.81 9.98 1.53
CA GLY A 148 -13.18 10.17 1.97
C GLY A 148 -14.18 9.95 0.83
N ILE A 149 -15.25 10.76 0.81
CA ILE A 149 -16.29 10.71 -0.23
C ILE A 149 -16.00 11.62 -1.43
N THR A 150 -14.81 12.24 -1.49
CA THR A 150 -14.39 13.11 -2.60
C THR A 150 -14.24 12.30 -3.89
N ARG A 151 -13.76 11.07 -3.78
CA ARG A 151 -13.76 10.14 -4.91
C ARG A 151 -15.14 9.52 -5.02
N ALA A 152 -15.79 9.78 -6.17
CA ALA A 152 -17.11 9.24 -6.45
C ALA A 152 -17.08 7.72 -6.40
N SER A 153 -17.60 7.16 -5.33
CA SER A 153 -17.90 5.73 -5.25
C SER A 153 -19.05 5.43 -6.20
N THR A 154 -18.85 4.46 -7.05
CA THR A 154 -19.90 3.98 -7.96
C THR A 154 -20.82 3.00 -7.24
N GLU A 155 -21.97 2.71 -7.81
CA GLU A 155 -22.89 1.72 -7.25
C GLU A 155 -22.26 0.31 -7.19
N ILE A 156 -21.37 0.00 -8.14
CA ILE A 156 -20.66 -1.28 -8.17
C ILE A 156 -19.67 -1.42 -6.99
N VAL A 157 -19.04 -0.33 -6.56
CA VAL A 157 -18.18 -0.31 -5.36
C VAL A 157 -19.00 -0.63 -4.11
N LYS A 158 -20.17 -0.04 -3.97
CA LYS A 158 -21.08 -0.32 -2.84
C LYS A 158 -21.55 -1.78 -2.84
N GLN A 159 -21.84 -2.33 -4.03
CA GLN A 159 -22.19 -3.74 -4.18
C GLN A 159 -21.03 -4.64 -3.73
N ALA A 160 -19.80 -4.37 -4.15
CA ALA A 160 -18.61 -5.13 -3.77
C ALA A 160 -18.40 -5.12 -2.25
N ILE A 161 -18.50 -3.96 -1.61
CA ILE A 161 -18.38 -3.83 -0.15
C ILE A 161 -19.50 -4.61 0.56
N ALA A 162 -20.75 -4.47 0.11
CA ALA A 162 -21.89 -5.16 0.71
C ALA A 162 -21.79 -6.68 0.57
N ALA A 163 -21.40 -7.18 -0.62
CA ALA A 163 -21.27 -8.61 -0.91
C ALA A 163 -20.14 -9.28 -0.09
N THR A 164 -19.09 -8.53 0.22
CA THR A 164 -17.92 -9.02 0.96
C THR A 164 -17.86 -8.56 2.42
N ARG A 165 -18.93 -7.97 2.93
CA ARG A 165 -18.98 -7.40 4.29
C ARG A 165 -18.47 -8.40 5.33
N GLY A 166 -17.49 -7.97 6.14
CA GLY A 166 -16.89 -8.77 7.22
C GLY A 166 -16.02 -9.94 6.76
N GLN A 167 -15.83 -10.14 5.45
CA GLN A 167 -14.95 -11.20 4.95
C GLN A 167 -13.50 -10.74 5.01
N VAL A 168 -12.62 -11.61 5.53
CA VAL A 168 -11.18 -11.39 5.65
C VAL A 168 -10.42 -12.66 5.25
N LEU A 169 -9.17 -12.49 4.83
CA LEU A 169 -8.22 -13.57 4.64
C LEU A 169 -7.62 -13.97 5.99
N THR A 170 -7.50 -15.26 6.23
CA THR A 170 -6.88 -15.79 7.45
C THR A 170 -5.84 -16.86 7.13
N SER A 171 -4.77 -16.89 7.93
CA SER A 171 -3.76 -17.94 7.94
C SER A 171 -3.45 -18.29 9.39
N ASP A 172 -3.45 -19.58 9.72
CA ASP A 172 -3.22 -20.09 11.08
C ASP A 172 -4.07 -19.40 12.16
N GLY A 173 -5.34 -19.09 11.81
CA GLY A 173 -6.31 -18.46 12.72
C GLY A 173 -6.09 -16.96 12.95
N LYS A 174 -5.13 -16.34 12.27
CA LYS A 174 -4.89 -14.89 12.31
C LYS A 174 -5.33 -14.23 11.01
N ILE A 175 -5.73 -12.96 11.09
CA ILE A 175 -6.01 -12.15 9.90
C ILE A 175 -4.69 -11.87 9.17
N CYS A 176 -4.69 -12.07 7.85
CA CYS A 176 -3.51 -11.87 7.03
C CYS A 176 -3.16 -10.38 6.88
N ASP A 177 -1.88 -10.05 7.00
CA ASP A 177 -1.32 -8.79 6.49
C ASP A 177 -1.29 -8.87 4.95
N ALA A 178 -2.44 -8.61 4.32
CA ALA A 178 -2.67 -8.85 2.91
C ALA A 178 -2.18 -7.69 2.06
N ARG A 179 -0.91 -7.72 1.67
CA ARG A 179 -0.27 -6.69 0.84
C ARG A 179 -0.70 -6.81 -0.63
N PHE A 180 -0.75 -5.68 -1.31
CA PHE A 180 -1.06 -5.60 -2.73
C PHE A 180 -0.22 -4.52 -3.42
N SER A 181 -0.10 -4.62 -4.74
CA SER A 181 0.58 -3.62 -5.58
C SER A 181 -0.15 -3.48 -6.90
N LYS A 182 -0.01 -2.32 -7.57
CA LYS A 182 -0.57 -2.09 -8.91
C LYS A 182 0.13 -2.89 -9.98
N CYS A 183 1.44 -3.08 -9.85
CA CYS A 183 2.28 -3.79 -10.81
C CYS A 183 3.46 -4.42 -10.09
N CYS A 184 3.55 -5.75 -10.15
CA CYS A 184 4.62 -6.51 -9.49
C CYS A 184 5.85 -6.76 -10.38
N GLY A 185 5.87 -6.23 -11.62
CA GLY A 185 6.97 -6.45 -12.55
C GLY A 185 7.08 -7.89 -13.08
N GLY A 186 6.05 -8.72 -12.90
CA GLY A 186 5.94 -10.09 -13.39
C GLY A 186 6.19 -11.18 -12.35
N ALA A 187 6.62 -10.82 -11.15
CA ALA A 187 6.74 -11.71 -10.01
C ALA A 187 6.41 -10.94 -8.72
N PHE A 188 5.69 -11.57 -7.79
CA PHE A 188 5.42 -11.00 -6.48
C PHE A 188 6.69 -11.00 -5.64
N GLU A 189 6.87 -9.95 -4.83
CA GLU A 189 7.95 -9.87 -3.88
C GLU A 189 7.59 -10.56 -2.56
N GLU A 190 8.59 -11.01 -1.82
CA GLU A 190 8.40 -11.56 -0.50
C GLU A 190 8.36 -10.44 0.55
N PHE A 191 7.47 -10.55 1.53
CA PHE A 191 7.27 -9.55 2.57
C PHE A 191 8.56 -9.15 3.29
N GLN A 192 9.41 -10.13 3.60
CA GLN A 192 10.66 -9.94 4.34
C GLN A 192 11.67 -8.99 3.68
N TYR A 193 11.59 -8.84 2.35
CA TYR A 193 12.50 -7.94 1.63
C TYR A 193 11.95 -6.52 1.48
N CYS A 194 10.66 -6.31 1.76
CA CYS A 194 10.01 -5.02 1.53
C CYS A 194 9.66 -4.27 2.81
N TRP A 195 9.26 -4.98 3.88
CA TRP A 195 8.66 -4.32 5.04
C TRP A 195 9.32 -4.64 6.38
N GLU A 196 9.60 -5.90 6.69
CA GLU A 196 10.28 -6.32 7.92
C GLU A 196 10.76 -7.76 7.81
N ASP A 197 11.77 -8.15 8.60
CA ASP A 197 12.36 -9.48 8.56
C ASP A 197 11.43 -10.56 9.17
N VAL A 198 10.29 -10.75 8.51
CA VAL A 198 9.28 -11.76 8.86
C VAL A 198 8.85 -12.50 7.61
N LYS A 199 8.80 -13.83 7.67
CA LYS A 199 8.29 -14.67 6.58
C LYS A 199 6.83 -15.01 6.80
N TYR A 200 5.98 -14.62 5.84
CA TYR A 200 4.60 -15.04 5.81
C TYR A 200 4.38 -16.10 4.71
N PRO A 201 3.80 -17.26 5.05
CA PRO A 201 3.61 -18.35 4.07
C PRO A 201 2.64 -17.99 2.93
N TYR A 202 1.87 -16.93 3.07
CA TYR A 202 0.93 -16.41 2.08
C TYR A 202 1.45 -15.20 1.29
N LEU A 203 2.64 -14.68 1.59
CA LEU A 203 3.30 -13.57 0.90
C LEU A 203 4.67 -14.03 0.36
N LEU A 204 4.63 -15.02 -0.53
CA LEU A 204 5.82 -15.61 -1.14
C LEU A 204 5.97 -15.17 -2.58
N LYS A 205 7.20 -15.25 -3.06
CA LYS A 205 7.54 -15.02 -4.46
C LYS A 205 6.77 -15.97 -5.37
N GLN A 206 5.99 -15.42 -6.29
CA GLN A 206 5.25 -16.16 -7.30
C GLN A 206 5.28 -15.42 -8.63
N ARG A 207 5.18 -16.18 -9.73
CA ARG A 207 5.01 -15.63 -11.07
C ARG A 207 3.62 -15.03 -11.23
N ASP A 208 3.55 -13.78 -11.71
CA ASP A 208 2.30 -13.13 -12.11
C ASP A 208 1.91 -13.56 -13.52
N PHE A 209 1.64 -14.85 -13.70
CA PHE A 209 1.26 -15.41 -14.98
C PHE A 209 0.44 -16.69 -14.82
N ARG A 210 -0.40 -16.99 -15.82
CA ARG A 210 -1.19 -18.22 -15.81
C ARG A 210 -0.28 -19.44 -16.01
N ILE A 211 -0.18 -20.26 -14.99
CA ILE A 211 0.42 -21.59 -15.11
C ILE A 211 -0.64 -22.47 -15.77
N PHE A 212 -0.41 -22.88 -17.01
CA PHE A 212 -1.25 -23.88 -17.66
C PHE A 212 -0.98 -25.25 -17.05
N SER A 213 -1.59 -25.54 -15.92
CA SER A 213 -1.72 -26.89 -15.41
C SER A 213 -3.04 -27.47 -15.95
N SER A 214 -2.97 -28.62 -16.59
CA SER A 214 -4.13 -29.38 -17.05
C SER A 214 -5.00 -29.92 -15.92
N LYS A 215 -4.64 -29.67 -14.66
CA LYS A 215 -5.35 -30.10 -13.46
C LYS A 215 -5.63 -28.89 -12.57
N PHE A 216 -6.77 -28.28 -12.79
CA PHE A 216 -7.27 -27.12 -12.02
C PHE A 216 -7.53 -27.43 -10.52
N ASN A 217 -7.35 -28.68 -10.08
CA ASN A 217 -7.65 -29.15 -8.73
C ASN A 217 -6.43 -29.38 -7.84
N ASP A 218 -5.22 -29.13 -8.32
CA ASP A 218 -4.02 -29.33 -7.51
C ASP A 218 -3.37 -27.99 -7.20
N LEU A 219 -4.03 -27.24 -6.31
CA LEU A 219 -3.52 -26.00 -5.69
C LEU A 219 -2.61 -26.35 -4.50
N SER A 220 -1.93 -27.50 -4.50
CA SER A 220 -0.93 -27.77 -3.50
C SER A 220 0.23 -26.78 -3.68
N PHE A 221 0.54 -26.08 -2.60
CA PHE A 221 1.57 -25.06 -2.49
C PHE A 221 2.95 -25.50 -3.05
N GLU A 222 3.29 -26.79 -2.93
CA GLU A 222 4.53 -27.36 -3.42
C GLU A 222 4.60 -27.44 -4.97
N ASN A 223 3.47 -27.60 -5.66
CA ASN A 223 3.43 -27.64 -7.12
C ASN A 223 3.50 -26.26 -7.79
N THR A 224 3.17 -25.19 -7.05
CA THR A 224 3.33 -23.81 -7.55
C THR A 224 4.77 -23.33 -7.51
N LEU A 225 5.61 -23.82 -6.59
CA LEU A 225 7.00 -23.40 -6.47
C LEU A 225 7.94 -24.14 -7.42
N SER A 226 7.75 -25.44 -7.66
CA SER A 226 8.64 -26.25 -8.50
C SER A 226 8.44 -26.10 -10.00
N GLY A 227 7.33 -25.46 -10.43
CA GLY A 227 6.99 -25.22 -11.84
C GLY A 227 6.79 -23.74 -12.17
N SER A 228 7.24 -22.84 -11.32
CA SER A 228 6.91 -21.41 -11.37
C SER A 228 7.43 -20.68 -12.62
N GLY A 229 8.40 -21.25 -13.34
CA GLY A 229 9.05 -20.55 -14.47
C GLY A 229 9.68 -19.21 -14.05
N LEU A 230 9.95 -19.04 -12.74
CA LEU A 230 10.73 -17.92 -12.23
C LEU A 230 12.22 -18.21 -12.46
N PRO A 231 13.00 -17.23 -12.90
CA PRO A 231 14.44 -17.35 -12.92
C PRO A 231 15.00 -17.47 -11.51
N ASP A 232 16.17 -18.01 -11.38
CA ASP A 232 16.94 -17.93 -10.15
C ASP A 232 17.54 -16.53 -10.04
N LEU A 233 16.84 -15.63 -9.33
CA LEU A 233 17.28 -14.24 -9.15
C LEU A 233 18.48 -14.10 -8.21
N THR A 234 18.99 -15.19 -7.63
CA THR A 234 20.28 -15.21 -6.94
C THR A 234 21.45 -15.40 -7.92
N ASP A 235 21.17 -15.84 -9.15
CA ASP A 235 22.12 -15.80 -10.24
C ASP A 235 22.09 -14.44 -10.93
N GLU A 236 23.22 -13.73 -10.93
CA GLU A 236 23.32 -12.35 -11.42
C GLU A 236 22.95 -12.25 -12.91
N GLN A 237 23.30 -13.24 -13.72
CA GLN A 237 23.02 -13.23 -15.14
C GLN A 237 21.53 -13.47 -15.43
N GLU A 238 20.88 -14.32 -14.66
CA GLU A 238 19.44 -14.55 -14.75
C GLU A 238 18.68 -13.32 -14.26
N ALA A 239 19.12 -12.69 -13.15
CA ALA A 239 18.55 -11.47 -12.62
C ALA A 239 18.65 -10.31 -13.63
N GLU A 240 19.82 -10.09 -14.23
CA GLU A 240 19.99 -9.06 -15.25
C GLU A 240 19.10 -9.33 -16.47
N THR A 241 19.01 -10.57 -16.92
CA THR A 241 18.14 -10.95 -18.03
C THR A 241 16.68 -10.67 -17.71
N TRP A 242 16.22 -10.99 -16.49
CA TRP A 242 14.86 -10.71 -16.02
C TRP A 242 14.55 -9.22 -16.01
N ILE A 243 15.45 -8.41 -15.45
CA ILE A 243 15.28 -6.95 -15.35
C ILE A 243 15.27 -6.29 -16.73
N ARG A 244 16.14 -6.73 -17.66
CA ARG A 244 16.27 -6.15 -19.00
C ARG A 244 15.23 -6.61 -20.00
N THR A 245 14.47 -7.65 -19.68
CA THR A 245 13.42 -8.17 -20.54
C THR A 245 12.02 -7.86 -19.99
N SER A 246 11.01 -8.06 -20.80
CA SER A 246 9.60 -7.86 -20.42
C SER A 246 8.82 -9.15 -20.61
N PRO A 247 9.06 -10.16 -19.74
CA PRO A 247 8.37 -11.44 -19.85
C PRO A 247 6.86 -11.29 -19.70
N PRO A 248 6.05 -12.19 -20.29
CA PRO A 248 4.61 -12.15 -20.17
C PRO A 248 4.17 -12.23 -18.70
N ALA A 249 3.25 -11.34 -18.31
CA ALA A 249 2.64 -11.29 -16.99
C ALA A 249 1.26 -10.66 -17.11
N PHE A 250 0.37 -10.85 -16.11
CA PHE A 250 -0.93 -10.17 -16.11
C PHE A 250 -0.76 -8.64 -16.01
N CYS A 251 0.19 -8.19 -15.21
CA CYS A 251 0.50 -6.77 -15.07
C CYS A 251 1.27 -6.17 -16.26
N ASN A 252 1.80 -7.01 -17.19
CA ASN A 252 2.45 -6.55 -18.42
C ASN A 252 1.44 -6.44 -19.57
N THR A 253 0.47 -5.55 -19.43
CA THR A 253 -0.54 -5.31 -20.45
C THR A 253 -0.46 -3.88 -20.98
N THR A 254 -0.64 -3.74 -22.29
CA THR A 254 -0.79 -2.45 -22.98
C THR A 254 -2.23 -2.22 -23.47
N ASP A 255 -3.14 -3.13 -23.15
CA ASP A 255 -4.54 -2.99 -23.52
C ASP A 255 -5.19 -1.83 -22.78
N LYS A 256 -5.46 -0.75 -23.49
CA LYS A 256 -6.07 0.47 -22.95
C LYS A 256 -7.44 0.23 -22.30
N LYS A 257 -8.18 -0.80 -22.75
CA LYS A 257 -9.47 -1.12 -22.13
C LYS A 257 -9.28 -1.71 -20.74
N VAL A 258 -8.25 -2.54 -20.56
CA VAL A 258 -7.89 -3.08 -19.24
C VAL A 258 -7.36 -1.95 -18.37
N LEU A 259 -6.37 -1.20 -18.83
CA LEU A 259 -5.73 -0.13 -18.06
C LEU A 259 -6.72 0.93 -17.60
N SER A 260 -7.67 1.34 -18.46
CA SER A 260 -8.69 2.33 -18.10
C SER A 260 -9.72 1.84 -17.07
N GLN A 261 -9.83 0.53 -16.88
CA GLN A 261 -10.73 -0.05 -15.87
C GLN A 261 -10.04 -0.26 -14.51
N VAL A 262 -8.75 -0.55 -14.51
CA VAL A 262 -8.03 -0.91 -13.28
C VAL A 262 -7.21 0.25 -12.71
N LEU A 263 -6.74 1.18 -13.53
CA LEU A 263 -5.92 2.30 -13.11
C LEU A 263 -6.74 3.60 -13.01
N ASN A 264 -6.39 4.42 -12.05
CA ASN A 264 -6.87 5.80 -11.95
C ASN A 264 -6.30 6.66 -13.10
N ASN A 265 -6.93 7.79 -13.41
CA ASN A 265 -6.54 8.62 -14.54
C ASN A 265 -5.09 9.06 -14.51
N TYR A 266 -4.57 9.46 -13.34
CA TYR A 266 -3.19 9.88 -13.16
C TYR A 266 -2.18 8.73 -13.28
N ASP A 267 -2.58 7.50 -13.01
CA ASP A 267 -1.76 6.31 -13.20
C ASP A 267 -1.70 5.87 -14.68
N GLN A 268 -2.53 6.44 -15.55
CA GLN A 268 -2.52 6.18 -16.99
C GLN A 268 -1.60 7.14 -17.77
N GLU A 269 -1.01 8.11 -17.11
CA GLU A 269 -0.12 9.11 -17.74
C GLU A 269 1.25 8.55 -18.10
N THR A 270 1.65 7.44 -17.48
CA THR A 270 2.91 6.72 -17.75
C THR A 270 2.64 5.27 -18.13
N THR A 271 3.54 4.67 -18.89
CA THR A 271 3.51 3.25 -19.29
C THR A 271 4.65 2.44 -18.66
N ASP A 272 5.41 3.04 -17.74
CA ASP A 272 6.69 2.51 -17.26
C ASP A 272 6.56 1.69 -15.96
N PHE A 273 5.35 1.32 -15.57
CA PHE A 273 5.12 0.56 -14.32
C PHE A 273 5.77 -0.83 -14.34
N TYR A 274 5.76 -1.52 -15.48
CA TYR A 274 6.29 -2.88 -15.57
C TYR A 274 7.80 -2.92 -15.59
N ARG A 275 8.41 -1.99 -16.30
CA ARG A 275 9.87 -1.77 -16.35
C ARG A 275 10.15 -0.29 -16.43
N TRP A 276 11.07 0.17 -15.60
CA TRP A 276 11.51 1.54 -15.58
C TRP A 276 13.05 1.62 -15.52
N LYS A 277 13.60 2.76 -15.91
CA LYS A 277 15.04 3.01 -15.90
C LYS A 277 15.33 4.44 -15.45
N ILE A 278 16.22 4.57 -14.48
CA ILE A 278 16.77 5.85 -14.06
C ILE A 278 18.29 5.79 -14.26
N ILE A 279 18.89 6.90 -14.68
CA ILE A 279 20.33 7.03 -14.86
C ILE A 279 20.81 8.18 -13.99
N TYR A 280 21.80 7.91 -13.17
CA TYR A 280 22.48 8.90 -12.35
C TYR A 280 23.96 8.99 -12.72
N THR A 281 24.56 10.18 -12.61
CA THR A 281 26.02 10.30 -12.54
C THR A 281 26.51 9.79 -11.18
N GLN A 282 27.80 9.53 -11.06
CA GLN A 282 28.42 9.14 -9.78
C GLN A 282 28.18 10.17 -8.69
N GLU A 283 28.32 11.46 -9.04
CA GLU A 283 28.12 12.57 -8.11
C GLU A 283 26.68 12.64 -7.62
N GLU A 284 25.70 12.49 -8.51
CA GLU A 284 24.27 12.46 -8.16
C GLU A 284 23.95 11.27 -7.28
N LEU A 285 24.45 10.08 -7.61
CA LEU A 285 24.19 8.85 -6.85
C LEU A 285 24.77 8.95 -5.44
N SER A 286 26.04 9.35 -5.30
CA SER A 286 26.69 9.54 -4.01
C SER A 286 25.95 10.57 -3.14
N ALA A 287 25.52 11.69 -3.73
CA ALA A 287 24.76 12.73 -3.02
C ALA A 287 23.39 12.23 -2.56
N LEU A 288 22.69 11.44 -3.39
CA LEU A 288 21.40 10.84 -3.03
C LEU A 288 21.54 9.85 -1.89
N ILE A 289 22.55 8.97 -1.95
CA ILE A 289 22.81 7.98 -0.91
C ILE A 289 23.16 8.68 0.41
N LEU A 290 24.05 9.66 0.39
CA LEU A 290 24.37 10.47 1.57
C LEU A 290 23.12 11.13 2.17
N LYS A 291 22.28 11.75 1.32
CA LYS A 291 21.04 12.41 1.75
C LYS A 291 20.06 11.45 2.42
N ARG A 292 19.95 10.24 1.90
CA ARG A 292 18.98 9.24 2.40
C ARG A 292 19.48 8.45 3.60
N SER A 293 20.73 7.99 3.56
CA SER A 293 21.31 7.16 4.64
C SER A 293 21.92 8.00 5.78
N GLY A 294 22.32 9.24 5.50
CA GLY A 294 23.13 10.07 6.40
C GLY A 294 24.59 9.61 6.49
N ILE A 295 25.03 8.68 5.65
CA ILE A 295 26.37 8.09 5.64
C ILE A 295 27.05 8.42 4.31
N ASP A 296 28.26 8.97 4.38
CA ASP A 296 29.11 9.17 3.22
C ASP A 296 29.90 7.91 2.90
N TYR A 297 29.47 7.17 1.90
CA TYR A 297 30.17 5.98 1.40
C TYR A 297 31.26 6.31 0.38
N GLY A 298 31.48 7.57 0.06
CA GLY A 298 32.42 7.99 -0.97
C GLY A 298 31.93 7.62 -2.38
N GLN A 299 32.85 7.12 -3.20
CA GLN A 299 32.51 6.65 -4.55
C GLN A 299 31.75 5.31 -4.47
N ILE A 300 30.58 5.26 -5.09
CA ILE A 300 29.79 4.04 -5.16
C ILE A 300 30.38 3.15 -6.27
N ILE A 301 30.81 1.97 -5.89
CA ILE A 301 31.48 1.02 -6.81
C ILE A 301 30.42 0.15 -7.49
N ASP A 302 29.46 -0.33 -6.70
CA ASP A 302 28.39 -1.23 -7.18
C ASP A 302 27.14 -1.09 -6.33
N LEU A 303 26.00 -1.54 -6.85
CA LEU A 303 24.72 -1.66 -6.18
C LEU A 303 24.21 -3.08 -6.44
N VAL A 304 24.11 -3.87 -5.40
CA VAL A 304 23.68 -5.26 -5.46
C VAL A 304 22.31 -5.42 -4.82
#